data_e5835e264ccd8f3838a57b5129c6dc94
#
_entry.id   e5835e264ccd8f3838a57b5129c6dc94
#
_cell.length_a   1.000
_cell.length_b   1.000
_cell.length_c   1.000
_cell.angle_alpha   90.00
_cell.angle_beta   90.00
_cell.angle_gamma   90.00
#
_symmetry.space_group_name_H-M   'P 1'
#
loop_
_entity.id
_entity.type
_entity.pdbx_description
1 polymer ?
#
loop_
_entity_poly.entity_id
_entity_poly.type
_entity_poly.pdbx_seq_one_letter_code
_entity_poly.pdbx_strand_id
1 'polypeptide(L)'
;MIKDVHIFSPGTQTSAQGVTREFTKDDLKQVADSYEPDVHEAPIRIGHQDNDKVPAWGWVKDVKMKGEDLVAEVEFSPLMEDYVKNGLYKKVSASFYSPESQINPEPGKWSLRHVAMLGAQPPAVKGLKGFAYAEESEGEDILDFAVTLSPDAVFDQELGPTLKVDAGPLEVLK
;
A
#
# COMPACT_ATOMS: atom_id res chain seq x y z
N MET A 1 -7.76 -12.78 -7.46
CA MET A 1 -7.05 -12.43 -8.71
C MET A 1 -5.81 -11.62 -8.39
N ILE A 2 -4.70 -11.91 -9.07
CA ILE A 2 -3.42 -11.21 -8.86
C ILE A 2 -3.40 -9.96 -9.73
N LYS A 3 -2.96 -8.84 -9.17
CA LYS A 3 -2.91 -7.53 -9.81
C LYS A 3 -1.56 -6.86 -9.56
N ASP A 4 -1.06 -6.15 -10.56
CA ASP A 4 0.07 -5.25 -10.41
C ASP A 4 -0.43 -3.90 -9.87
N VAL A 5 0.16 -3.45 -8.78
CA VAL A 5 -0.17 -2.18 -8.14
C VAL A 5 1.09 -1.33 -8.00
N HIS A 6 1.08 -0.13 -8.56
CA HIS A 6 2.14 0.85 -8.35
C HIS A 6 2.09 1.33 -6.89
N ILE A 7 3.16 1.08 -6.13
CA ILE A 7 3.18 1.36 -4.69
C ILE A 7 4.15 2.46 -4.27
N PHE A 8 5.17 2.76 -5.10
CA PHE A 8 6.15 3.79 -4.77
C PHE A 8 6.92 4.27 -6.01
N SER A 9 7.42 5.50 -5.95
CA SER A 9 8.27 6.11 -6.98
C SER A 9 9.52 6.72 -6.35
N PRO A 10 10.66 6.78 -7.09
CA PRO A 10 11.88 7.41 -6.60
C PRO A 10 11.70 8.92 -6.43
N GLY A 11 12.62 9.54 -5.72
CA GLY A 11 12.66 10.97 -5.47
C GLY A 11 12.55 11.31 -4.00
N THR A 12 12.41 12.60 -3.71
CA THR A 12 12.23 13.08 -2.34
C THR A 12 10.80 12.84 -1.91
N GLN A 13 10.62 12.02 -0.89
CA GLN A 13 9.33 11.62 -0.34
C GLN A 13 9.25 12.02 1.13
N THR A 14 8.06 12.42 1.58
CA THR A 14 7.79 12.70 2.98
C THR A 14 6.78 11.67 3.51
N SER A 15 7.14 10.99 4.56
CA SER A 15 6.29 9.99 5.21
C SER A 15 5.13 10.64 5.96
N ALA A 16 4.15 9.83 6.36
CA ALA A 16 3.05 10.26 7.23
C ALA A 16 3.55 10.78 8.58
N GLN A 17 4.69 10.28 9.06
CA GLN A 17 5.36 10.73 10.28
C GLN A 17 6.14 12.05 10.10
N GLY A 18 6.13 12.63 8.90
CA GLY A 18 6.82 13.88 8.59
C GLY A 18 8.32 13.74 8.31
N VAL A 19 8.83 12.51 8.20
CA VAL A 19 10.23 12.24 7.83
C VAL A 19 10.39 12.38 6.32
N THR A 20 11.28 13.27 5.89
CA THR A 20 11.62 13.48 4.48
C THR A 20 12.90 12.75 4.14
N ARG A 21 12.85 11.91 3.11
CA ARG A 21 14.02 11.19 2.57
C ARG A 21 14.02 11.22 1.06
N GLU A 22 15.21 11.15 0.49
CA GLU A 22 15.43 10.86 -0.91
C GLU A 22 15.54 9.34 -1.09
N PHE A 23 14.72 8.80 -2.00
CA PHE A 23 14.79 7.40 -2.43
C PHE A 23 15.33 7.36 -3.84
N THR A 24 16.43 6.67 -4.01
CA THR A 24 17.01 6.45 -5.33
C THR A 24 16.35 5.26 -6.02
N LYS A 25 16.53 5.14 -7.32
CA LYS A 25 16.12 3.93 -8.04
C LYS A 25 16.79 2.67 -7.49
N ASP A 26 18.03 2.79 -7.02
CA ASP A 26 18.76 1.66 -6.43
C ASP A 26 18.17 1.23 -5.09
N ASP A 27 17.68 2.17 -4.28
CA ASP A 27 16.95 1.83 -3.05
C ASP A 27 15.69 1.02 -3.36
N LEU A 28 14.92 1.45 -4.37
CA LEU A 28 13.71 0.72 -4.77
C LEU A 28 14.04 -0.63 -5.39
N LYS A 29 15.10 -0.69 -6.18
CA LYS A 29 15.60 -1.96 -6.71
C LYS A 29 16.00 -2.91 -5.59
N GLN A 30 16.63 -2.41 -4.53
CA GLN A 30 16.98 -3.21 -3.35
C GLN A 30 15.73 -3.81 -2.69
N VAL A 31 14.65 -3.02 -2.55
CA VAL A 31 13.37 -3.53 -2.04
C VAL A 31 12.84 -4.65 -2.91
N ALA A 32 12.83 -4.47 -4.23
CA ALA A 32 12.34 -5.47 -5.18
C ALA A 32 13.20 -6.74 -5.16
N ASP A 33 14.52 -6.61 -5.24
CA ASP A 33 15.45 -7.75 -5.32
C ASP A 33 15.50 -8.57 -4.02
N SER A 34 15.23 -7.94 -2.87
CA SER A 34 15.28 -8.60 -1.55
C SER A 34 13.91 -9.06 -1.05
N TYR A 35 12.84 -8.78 -1.79
CA TYR A 35 11.52 -9.23 -1.37
C TYR A 35 11.40 -10.75 -1.44
N GLU A 36 11.15 -11.36 -0.28
CA GLU A 36 11.04 -12.80 -0.12
C GLU A 36 9.76 -13.11 0.67
N PRO A 37 8.67 -13.54 0.00
CA PRO A 37 7.40 -13.82 0.67
C PRO A 37 7.50 -14.89 1.77
N ASP A 38 8.40 -15.86 1.60
CA ASP A 38 8.61 -16.92 2.60
C ASP A 38 9.26 -16.38 3.88
N VAL A 39 9.96 -15.24 3.81
CA VAL A 39 10.53 -14.54 4.98
C VAL A 39 9.51 -13.59 5.59
N HIS A 40 8.88 -12.77 4.77
CA HIS A 40 7.83 -11.84 5.16
C HIS A 40 6.89 -11.57 3.99
N GLU A 41 5.75 -12.22 3.98
CA GLU A 41 4.71 -11.89 3.02
C GLU A 41 3.97 -10.62 3.49
N ALA A 42 4.19 -9.51 2.78
CA ALA A 42 3.62 -8.22 3.17
C ALA A 42 2.08 -8.24 3.00
N PRO A 43 1.32 -7.91 4.06
CA PRO A 43 -0.14 -7.90 3.98
C PRO A 43 -0.68 -6.65 3.29
N ILE A 44 -1.87 -6.80 2.70
CA ILE A 44 -2.72 -5.68 2.33
C ILE A 44 -3.57 -5.31 3.54
N ARG A 45 -3.59 -4.04 3.91
CA ARG A 45 -4.32 -3.53 5.09
C ARG A 45 -5.26 -2.40 4.70
N ILE A 46 -6.22 -2.10 5.55
CA ILE A 46 -7.01 -0.87 5.46
C ILE A 46 -6.38 0.16 6.41
N GLY A 47 -5.82 1.22 5.83
CA GLY A 47 -5.10 2.24 6.59
C GLY A 47 -3.78 1.74 7.20
N HIS A 48 -3.09 2.64 7.88
CA HIS A 48 -1.90 2.34 8.68
C HIS A 48 -2.30 2.24 10.15
N GLN A 49 -2.62 1.07 10.60
CA GLN A 49 -2.92 0.80 12.01
C GLN A 49 -1.68 0.18 12.67
N ASP A 50 -1.35 0.62 13.88
CA ASP A 50 -0.20 0.12 14.64
C ASP A 50 -0.39 -1.31 15.18
N ASN A 51 -1.55 -1.89 14.93
CA ASN A 51 -1.90 -3.21 15.42
C ASN A 51 -1.74 -4.27 14.33
N ASP A 52 -0.73 -5.10 14.43
CA ASP A 52 -0.49 -6.22 13.51
C ASP A 52 -1.48 -7.40 13.70
N LYS A 53 -2.42 -7.28 14.65
CA LYS A 53 -3.48 -8.27 14.87
C LYS A 53 -4.74 -8.04 14.03
N VAL A 54 -4.74 -7.01 13.17
CA VAL A 54 -5.85 -6.76 12.24
C VAL A 54 -5.85 -7.77 11.10
N PRO A 55 -7.00 -8.08 10.49
CA PRO A 55 -7.07 -8.95 9.34
C PRO A 55 -6.27 -8.43 8.15
N ALA A 56 -5.63 -9.34 7.41
CA ALA A 56 -5.09 -9.06 6.10
C ALA A 56 -6.22 -9.10 5.06
N TRP A 57 -6.24 -8.09 4.19
CA TRP A 57 -7.21 -7.97 3.10
C TRP A 57 -6.67 -8.46 1.77
N GLY A 58 -5.53 -9.06 1.80
CA GLY A 58 -4.78 -9.63 0.70
C GLY A 58 -3.30 -9.70 1.04
N TRP A 59 -2.51 -10.12 0.07
CA TRP A 59 -1.09 -10.38 0.25
C TRP A 59 -0.29 -9.94 -0.96
N VAL A 60 0.91 -9.46 -0.72
CA VAL A 60 1.88 -9.14 -1.77
C VAL A 60 2.63 -10.41 -2.14
N LYS A 61 2.47 -10.86 -3.36
CA LYS A 61 3.10 -12.09 -3.87
C LYS A 61 4.51 -11.85 -4.39
N ASP A 62 4.73 -10.68 -4.96
CA ASP A 62 6.03 -10.29 -5.51
C ASP A 62 6.15 -8.76 -5.52
N VAL A 63 7.39 -8.27 -5.56
CA VAL A 63 7.72 -6.85 -5.72
C VAL A 63 8.75 -6.71 -6.82
N LYS A 64 8.47 -5.84 -7.78
CA LYS A 64 9.30 -5.68 -8.98
C LYS A 64 9.45 -4.22 -9.38
N MET A 65 10.49 -3.91 -10.12
CA MET A 65 10.65 -2.62 -10.77
C MET A 65 9.90 -2.62 -12.11
N LYS A 66 9.17 -1.54 -12.37
CA LYS A 66 8.59 -1.23 -13.68
C LYS A 66 9.05 0.16 -14.10
N GLY A 67 10.07 0.22 -14.97
CA GLY A 67 10.77 1.47 -15.22
C GLY A 67 11.53 1.92 -13.98
N GLU A 68 11.15 3.06 -13.41
CA GLU A 68 11.72 3.59 -12.16
C GLU A 68 10.82 3.35 -10.95
N ASP A 69 9.61 2.89 -11.18
CA ASP A 69 8.59 2.71 -10.15
C ASP A 69 8.64 1.33 -9.51
N LEU A 70 8.29 1.26 -8.24
CA LEU A 70 8.12 0.02 -7.50
C LEU A 70 6.67 -0.45 -7.64
N VAL A 71 6.51 -1.69 -8.08
CA VAL A 71 5.22 -2.33 -8.32
C VAL A 71 5.13 -3.58 -7.47
N ALA A 72 4.03 -3.71 -6.74
CA ALA A 72 3.68 -4.92 -6.01
C ALA A 72 2.68 -5.76 -6.81
N GLU A 73 2.97 -7.03 -6.93
CA GLU A 73 2.01 -8.02 -7.39
C GLU A 73 1.17 -8.47 -6.20
N VAL A 74 -0.12 -8.11 -6.19
CA VAL A 74 -1.00 -8.31 -5.04
C VAL A 74 -2.13 -9.28 -5.34
N GLU A 75 -2.45 -10.10 -4.37
CA GLU A 75 -3.65 -10.93 -4.36
C GLU A 75 -4.63 -10.38 -3.32
N PHE A 76 -5.67 -9.71 -3.79
CA PHE A 76 -6.71 -9.21 -2.90
C PHE A 76 -7.64 -10.34 -2.43
N SER A 77 -8.15 -10.22 -1.20
CA SER A 77 -9.31 -10.99 -0.80
C SER A 77 -10.52 -10.65 -1.69
N PRO A 78 -11.48 -11.57 -1.86
CA PRO A 78 -12.66 -11.29 -2.70
C PRO A 78 -13.40 -10.01 -2.28
N LEU A 79 -13.53 -9.77 -0.99
CA LEU A 79 -14.21 -8.58 -0.47
C LEU A 79 -13.41 -7.29 -0.77
N MET A 80 -12.10 -7.31 -0.63
CA MET A 80 -11.26 -6.16 -0.98
C MET A 80 -11.30 -5.90 -2.48
N GLU A 81 -11.29 -6.94 -3.29
CA GLU A 81 -11.41 -6.82 -4.74
C GLU A 81 -12.72 -6.12 -5.12
N ASP A 82 -13.83 -6.47 -4.49
CA ASP A 82 -15.12 -5.80 -4.70
C ASP A 82 -15.09 -4.33 -4.27
N TYR A 83 -14.47 -4.01 -3.14
CA TYR A 83 -14.32 -2.63 -2.68
C TYR A 83 -13.51 -1.77 -3.65
N VAL A 84 -12.44 -2.32 -4.19
CA VAL A 84 -11.60 -1.62 -5.17
C VAL A 84 -12.36 -1.44 -6.49
N LYS A 85 -13.04 -2.47 -7.00
CA LYS A 85 -13.88 -2.39 -8.22
C LYS A 85 -14.99 -1.37 -8.10
N ASN A 86 -15.60 -1.24 -6.93
CA ASN A 86 -16.65 -0.26 -6.65
C ASN A 86 -16.10 1.14 -6.28
N GLY A 87 -14.80 1.33 -6.32
CA GLY A 87 -14.17 2.62 -6.10
C GLY A 87 -14.17 3.11 -4.66
N LEU A 88 -14.36 2.23 -3.67
CA LEU A 88 -14.31 2.58 -2.25
C LEU A 88 -12.88 2.83 -1.78
N TYR A 89 -11.91 2.15 -2.38
CA TYR A 89 -10.48 2.34 -2.14
C TYR A 89 -9.77 2.60 -3.47
N LYS A 90 -9.25 3.82 -3.63
CA LYS A 90 -8.60 4.28 -4.88
C LYS A 90 -7.12 4.64 -4.69
N LYS A 91 -6.62 4.57 -3.49
CA LYS A 91 -5.27 5.00 -3.13
C LYS A 91 -4.60 3.93 -2.32
N VAL A 92 -3.29 3.85 -2.46
CA VAL A 92 -2.46 2.98 -1.64
C VAL A 92 -1.36 3.77 -0.97
N SER A 93 -0.87 3.23 0.13
CA SER A 93 0.29 3.73 0.82
C SER A 93 1.20 2.56 1.16
N ALA A 94 2.44 2.62 0.71
CA ALA A 94 3.44 1.62 1.08
C ALA A 94 4.06 1.98 2.44
N SER A 95 4.25 0.96 3.26
CA SER A 95 5.00 1.04 4.52
C SER A 95 6.28 0.24 4.39
N PHE A 96 7.40 0.82 4.83
CA PHE A 96 8.71 0.20 4.73
C PHE A 96 9.38 0.12 6.10
N TYR A 97 10.13 -0.95 6.31
CA TYR A 97 11.15 -1.00 7.36
C TYR A 97 12.41 -0.31 6.85
N SER A 98 13.00 0.55 7.69
CA SER A 98 14.32 1.10 7.40
C SER A 98 15.42 0.05 7.56
N PRO A 99 16.59 0.21 6.91
CA PRO A 99 17.72 -0.70 7.06
C PRO A 99 18.19 -0.87 8.50
N GLU A 100 18.00 0.16 9.32
CA GLU A 100 18.43 0.21 10.73
C GLU A 100 17.40 -0.38 11.70
N SER A 101 16.19 -0.64 11.22
CA SER A 101 15.12 -1.16 12.07
C SER A 101 15.45 -2.55 12.61
N GLN A 102 15.35 -2.70 13.93
CA GLN A 102 15.61 -3.98 14.60
C GLN A 102 14.53 -5.03 14.32
N ILE A 103 13.34 -4.60 13.93
CA ILE A 103 12.21 -5.49 13.59
C ILE A 103 12.12 -5.77 12.07
N ASN A 104 13.07 -5.27 11.29
CA ASN A 104 13.12 -5.51 9.85
C ASN A 104 13.45 -6.99 9.58
N PRO A 105 12.60 -7.75 8.87
CA PRO A 105 12.88 -9.12 8.48
C PRO A 105 14.12 -9.28 7.60
N GLU A 106 14.52 -8.21 6.89
CA GLU A 106 15.69 -8.12 6.03
C GLU A 106 16.66 -7.03 6.55
N PRO A 107 17.41 -7.30 7.65
CA PRO A 107 18.25 -6.28 8.27
C PRO A 107 19.29 -5.71 7.30
N GLY A 108 19.50 -4.40 7.39
CA GLY A 108 20.46 -3.68 6.53
C GLY A 108 19.92 -3.31 5.15
N LYS A 109 18.66 -3.60 4.85
CA LYS A 109 18.00 -3.28 3.59
C LYS A 109 16.67 -2.60 3.82
N TRP A 110 16.25 -1.75 2.90
CA TRP A 110 14.84 -1.33 2.83
C TRP A 110 13.99 -2.55 2.50
N SER A 111 12.92 -2.78 3.26
CA SER A 111 11.99 -3.87 2.99
C SER A 111 10.54 -3.42 3.13
N LEU A 112 9.67 -4.03 2.33
CA LEU A 112 8.24 -3.73 2.37
C LEU A 112 7.59 -4.35 3.60
N ARG A 113 6.95 -3.51 4.43
CA ARG A 113 6.21 -3.93 5.62
C ARG A 113 4.77 -4.34 5.28
N HIS A 114 4.03 -3.44 4.65
CA HIS A 114 2.67 -3.67 4.17
C HIS A 114 2.28 -2.67 3.09
N VAL A 115 1.16 -2.93 2.43
CA VAL A 115 0.49 -1.97 1.56
C VAL A 115 -0.88 -1.65 2.17
N ALA A 116 -1.11 -0.38 2.48
CA ALA A 116 -2.37 0.10 3.01
C ALA A 116 -3.27 0.59 1.89
N MET A 117 -4.53 0.16 1.90
CA MET A 117 -5.58 0.71 1.08
C MET A 117 -6.16 1.94 1.77
N LEU A 118 -6.21 3.06 1.07
CA LEU A 118 -6.72 4.33 1.60
C LEU A 118 -8.08 4.63 0.97
N GLY A 119 -9.09 4.83 1.83
CA GLY A 119 -10.43 5.23 1.43
C GLY A 119 -10.55 6.74 1.22
N ALA A 120 -11.30 7.41 2.09
CA ALA A 120 -11.52 8.85 2.02
C ALA A 120 -10.33 9.70 2.50
N GLN A 121 -9.32 9.08 3.10
CA GLN A 121 -8.12 9.78 3.56
C GLN A 121 -7.36 10.40 2.38
N PRO A 122 -6.94 11.67 2.48
CA PRO A 122 -6.07 12.23 1.47
C PRO A 122 -4.72 11.50 1.48
N PRO A 123 -4.10 11.28 0.30
CA PRO A 123 -2.74 10.77 0.27
C PRO A 123 -1.80 11.80 0.92
N ALA A 124 -0.72 11.33 1.53
CA ALA A 124 0.38 12.22 1.89
C ALA A 124 0.92 12.83 0.60
N VAL A 125 0.56 14.07 0.32
CA VAL A 125 1.01 14.77 -0.88
C VAL A 125 2.39 15.31 -0.60
N LYS A 126 3.29 15.20 -1.56
CA LYS A 126 4.63 15.77 -1.53
C LYS A 126 4.55 17.25 -1.11
N GLY A 127 5.14 17.59 0.04
CA GLY A 127 5.19 18.96 0.56
C GLY A 127 3.96 19.44 1.34
N LEU A 128 2.89 18.67 1.43
CA LEU A 128 1.82 18.91 2.39
C LEU A 128 2.10 18.09 3.64
N LYS A 129 2.13 18.77 4.80
CA LYS A 129 2.10 18.06 6.09
C LYS A 129 0.81 17.26 6.08
N GLY A 130 0.92 15.96 5.92
CA GLY A 130 -0.22 15.07 5.94
C GLY A 130 -0.99 15.32 7.22
N PHE A 131 -2.30 15.42 7.14
CA PHE A 131 -3.11 15.24 8.33
C PHE A 131 -2.81 13.84 8.82
N ALA A 132 -1.94 13.80 9.82
CA ALA A 132 -1.61 12.59 10.49
C ALA A 132 -2.87 12.08 11.22
N TYR A 133 -3.59 11.16 10.62
CA TYR A 133 -3.99 10.01 11.39
C TYR A 133 -2.80 9.05 11.36
N ALA A 134 -1.66 9.58 11.78
CA ALA A 134 -0.63 8.77 12.37
C ALA A 134 -1.18 8.42 13.75
N GLU A 135 -1.82 7.29 13.90
CA GLU A 135 -1.66 6.60 15.14
C GLU A 135 -0.15 6.41 15.26
N GLU A 136 0.40 6.95 16.32
CA GLU A 136 1.84 7.07 16.54
C GLU A 136 2.50 5.70 16.42
N SER A 137 3.08 5.40 15.27
CA SER A 137 4.11 4.37 15.22
C SER A 137 5.33 5.01 15.90
N GLU A 138 5.57 4.66 17.14
CA GLU A 138 6.73 5.09 17.89
C GLU A 138 7.99 4.54 17.21
N GLY A 139 8.66 5.37 16.43
CA GLY A 139 10.00 5.10 15.93
C GLY A 139 10.25 5.60 14.52
N GLU A 140 11.41 6.21 14.31
CA GLU A 140 11.95 6.60 12.99
C GLU A 140 12.22 5.40 12.07
N ASP A 141 11.98 4.17 12.54
CA ASP A 141 12.33 2.90 11.91
C ASP A 141 11.29 2.40 10.90
N ILE A 142 10.08 3.00 10.92
CA ILE A 142 8.97 2.65 10.03
C ILE A 142 8.52 3.91 9.29
N LEU A 143 8.45 3.83 7.97
CA LEU A 143 8.04 4.94 7.12
C LEU A 143 6.85 4.53 6.25
N ASP A 144 5.79 5.33 6.30
CA ASP A 144 4.56 5.14 5.56
C ASP A 144 4.41 6.20 4.46
N PHE A 145 4.25 5.77 3.22
CA PHE A 145 4.17 6.65 2.05
C PHE A 145 2.90 6.38 1.25
N ALA A 146 2.12 7.41 1.01
CA ALA A 146 0.92 7.33 0.21
C ALA A 146 1.15 7.71 -1.25
N VAL A 147 0.65 6.91 -2.16
CA VAL A 147 0.63 7.15 -3.60
C VAL A 147 -0.82 7.17 -4.08
N THR A 148 -1.18 8.15 -4.90
CA THR A 148 -2.47 8.14 -5.59
C THR A 148 -2.40 7.18 -6.78
N LEU A 149 -3.25 6.17 -6.78
CA LEU A 149 -3.37 5.27 -7.91
C LEU A 149 -4.07 5.99 -9.06
N SER A 150 -3.46 5.98 -10.25
CA SER A 150 -4.22 6.26 -11.46
C SER A 150 -5.22 5.11 -11.71
N PRO A 151 -6.39 5.39 -12.27
CA PRO A 151 -7.34 4.33 -12.63
C PRO A 151 -6.72 3.21 -13.48
N ASP A 152 -5.74 3.57 -14.32
CA ASP A 152 -5.05 2.66 -15.22
C ASP A 152 -3.97 1.81 -14.52
N ALA A 153 -3.55 2.19 -13.30
CA ALA A 153 -2.51 1.49 -12.55
C ALA A 153 -3.04 0.29 -11.73
N VAL A 154 -4.35 0.21 -11.52
CA VAL A 154 -4.96 -0.81 -10.64
C VAL A 154 -5.68 -1.90 -11.42
N PHE A 155 -6.04 -1.66 -12.70
CA PHE A 155 -6.87 -2.57 -13.47
C PHE A 155 -6.39 -2.73 -14.90
N ASP A 156 -6.03 -3.95 -15.25
CA ASP A 156 -6.03 -4.39 -16.63
C ASP A 156 -7.48 -4.38 -17.15
N GLN A 157 -7.73 -3.73 -18.29
CA GLN A 157 -9.09 -3.48 -18.82
C GLN A 157 -9.85 -4.74 -19.25
N GLU A 158 -9.31 -5.95 -19.05
CA GLU A 158 -9.92 -7.21 -19.45
C GLU A 158 -10.84 -7.86 -18.39
N LEU A 159 -11.21 -7.17 -17.33
CA LEU A 159 -12.15 -7.71 -16.35
C LEU A 159 -13.58 -7.42 -16.75
N GLY A 160 -14.22 -8.49 -17.22
CA GLY A 160 -15.60 -8.56 -17.65
C GLY A 160 -16.67 -7.92 -16.74
N PRO A 161 -17.95 -8.04 -17.03
CA PRO A 161 -19.00 -7.09 -16.70
C PRO A 161 -19.13 -6.84 -15.20
N THR A 162 -19.14 -5.58 -14.84
CA THR A 162 -19.47 -5.04 -13.52
C THR A 162 -20.75 -5.70 -13.00
N LEU A 163 -20.65 -6.42 -11.89
CA LEU A 163 -21.83 -6.78 -11.12
C LEU A 163 -22.50 -5.47 -10.65
N LYS A 164 -23.60 -5.11 -11.28
CA LYS A 164 -24.48 -4.07 -10.76
C LYS A 164 -25.07 -4.63 -9.48
N VAL A 165 -24.59 -4.12 -8.34
CA VAL A 165 -25.32 -4.29 -7.07
C VAL A 165 -26.55 -3.42 -7.19
N ASP A 166 -27.70 -4.02 -7.46
CA ASP A 166 -28.99 -3.37 -7.29
C ASP A 166 -29.15 -3.08 -5.80
N ALA A 167 -28.84 -1.85 -5.42
CA ALA A 167 -29.22 -1.36 -4.10
C ALA A 167 -30.73 -1.15 -4.10
N GLY A 168 -31.45 -2.22 -3.78
CA GLY A 168 -32.87 -2.12 -3.47
C GLY A 168 -33.11 -1.10 -2.34
N PRO A 169 -34.26 -0.42 -2.31
CA PRO A 169 -34.51 0.62 -1.35
C PRO A 169 -34.46 0.07 0.08
N LEU A 170 -33.69 0.76 0.94
CA LEU A 170 -33.70 0.53 2.39
C LEU A 170 -35.13 0.79 2.88
N GLU A 171 -35.87 -0.27 3.18
CA GLU A 171 -37.12 -0.13 3.95
C GLU A 171 -36.76 0.29 5.37
N VAL A 172 -37.11 1.54 5.69
CA VAL A 172 -37.06 2.05 7.05
C VAL A 172 -38.18 1.37 7.82
N LEU A 173 -37.81 0.39 8.63
CA LEU A 173 -38.76 -0.16 9.62
C LEU A 173 -39.17 0.93 10.63
N LYS A 174 -40.45 1.23 10.65
CA LYS A 174 -41.08 2.09 11.65
C LYS A 174 -41.25 1.35 12.97
#